data_e3a17a6417044ba520859af833984c99
#
_entry.id   e3a17a6417044ba520859af833984c99
#
_cell.length_a   1.000
_cell.length_b   1.000
_cell.length_c   1.000
_cell.angle_alpha   90.00
_cell.angle_beta   90.00
_cell.angle_gamma   90.00
#
_symmetry.space_group_name_H-M   'P 1'
#
loop_
_entity.id
_entity.type
_entity.pdbx_description
1 polymer ?
#
loop_
_entity_poly.entity_id
_entity_poly.type
_entity_poly.pdbx_seq_one_letter_code
_entity_poly.pdbx_strand_id
1 'polypeptide(L)'
;MKRAEIGKLPNLDFGNQYFILEGRGVKPYSENEATTIVSWAPIVRGIHIGWVRVEISKTSSVKILSTLRFNLLIALFLSLGLAVVLSIWKLRIYILNVSRWNKSVVDTNVLKEREVIHSHLIMMEALGQMVAKRDSETGAHNYRVTYIAIRIAEELGYKGVAMQSLITGSFLHDIGKVAIPDSILLKPGALSDAEWVIMKAHVTHGEQMVKHIGWLSKAHEIVANHHEKWNGTGYPRGISGADIPISARIFMVADSFDALCSERPYKKAFDYDESMKIINQESQSHFDPQLVHIFSSISRVIYDELASLSKAEIKALVAGRLNLYFFNN
;
A
#
# COMPACT_ATOMS: atom_id res chain seq x y z
N MET A 1 44.88 -4.12 -70.45
CA MET A 1 45.45 -4.87 -71.57
C MET A 1 46.96 -4.66 -71.53
N LYS A 2 47.71 -5.60 -71.02
CA LYS A 2 49.15 -5.50 -70.89
C LYS A 2 49.78 -6.51 -71.85
N ARG A 3 50.81 -6.07 -72.54
CA ARG A 3 51.66 -6.60 -73.60
C ARG A 3 51.55 -8.13 -73.78
N ALA A 4 51.20 -8.50 -75.00
CA ALA A 4 51.45 -9.85 -75.49
C ALA A 4 52.92 -9.91 -75.93
N GLU A 5 53.67 -10.80 -75.31
CA GLU A 5 55.06 -11.10 -75.78
C GLU A 5 55.03 -12.33 -76.66
N ILE A 6 55.46 -12.19 -77.87
CA ILE A 6 55.63 -13.30 -78.81
C ILE A 6 57.11 -13.67 -78.72
N GLY A 7 57.38 -14.86 -78.19
CA GLY A 7 58.76 -15.33 -78.06
C GLY A 7 58.88 -16.88 -78.08
N LYS A 8 60.09 -17.37 -78.28
CA LYS A 8 60.41 -18.79 -78.16
C LYS A 8 60.17 -19.15 -76.67
N LEU A 9 59.65 -20.36 -76.41
CA LEU A 9 59.55 -20.92 -75.08
C LEU A 9 60.86 -20.69 -74.32
N PRO A 10 60.86 -19.98 -73.21
CA PRO A 10 62.00 -20.05 -72.31
C PRO A 10 62.11 -21.47 -71.76
N ASN A 11 63.35 -21.93 -71.48
CA ASN A 11 63.61 -23.13 -70.72
C ASN A 11 63.08 -22.85 -69.29
N LEU A 12 61.80 -23.05 -69.09
CA LEU A 12 61.15 -22.89 -67.80
C LEU A 12 61.21 -24.28 -67.11
N ASP A 13 61.99 -24.36 -66.06
CA ASP A 13 61.95 -25.45 -65.13
C ASP A 13 60.61 -25.39 -64.33
N PHE A 14 59.65 -26.06 -64.88
CA PHE A 14 58.32 -26.15 -64.24
C PHE A 14 58.41 -27.27 -63.22
N GLY A 15 58.99 -27.00 -62.07
CA GLY A 15 59.08 -27.98 -60.99
C GLY A 15 57.88 -28.94 -60.93
N ASN A 16 58.10 -30.15 -61.37
CA ASN A 16 57.22 -31.36 -61.29
C ASN A 16 55.85 -31.32 -62.03
N GLN A 17 55.54 -30.40 -62.91
CA GLN A 17 54.41 -30.51 -63.81
C GLN A 17 54.83 -30.64 -65.24
N TYR A 18 54.85 -31.85 -65.74
CA TYR A 18 55.21 -32.15 -67.14
C TYR A 18 54.05 -31.80 -68.10
N PHE A 19 54.27 -30.95 -69.09
CA PHE A 19 53.37 -30.87 -70.23
C PHE A 19 53.69 -31.96 -71.22
N ILE A 20 52.78 -32.91 -71.36
CA ILE A 20 52.84 -33.90 -72.41
C ILE A 20 52.36 -33.23 -73.68
N LEU A 21 53.33 -32.92 -74.66
CA LEU A 21 53.00 -32.54 -75.98
C LEU A 21 52.47 -33.72 -76.79
N GLU A 22 51.23 -34.13 -76.58
CA GLU A 22 50.56 -35.05 -77.47
C GLU A 22 50.01 -34.34 -78.69
N GLY A 23 50.38 -34.88 -79.87
CA GLY A 23 50.09 -34.37 -81.18
C GLY A 23 48.82 -33.61 -81.41
N ARG A 24 48.93 -32.41 -81.89
CA ARG A 24 47.90 -31.45 -82.36
C ARG A 24 47.11 -30.66 -81.29
N GLY A 25 47.46 -30.69 -80.03
CA GLY A 25 46.68 -29.91 -79.05
C GLY A 25 47.53 -29.40 -77.90
N VAL A 26 48.16 -28.25 -78.03
CA VAL A 26 48.80 -27.57 -76.86
C VAL A 26 47.73 -26.94 -76.01
N LYS A 27 47.57 -27.42 -74.78
CA LYS A 27 46.58 -26.90 -73.83
C LYS A 27 47.08 -25.63 -73.14
N PRO A 28 46.25 -24.61 -72.92
CA PRO A 28 46.57 -23.45 -72.10
C PRO A 28 47.00 -23.84 -70.71
N TYR A 29 47.96 -23.16 -70.14
CA TYR A 29 48.47 -23.38 -68.79
C TYR A 29 48.31 -22.08 -67.99
N SER A 30 47.98 -22.26 -66.73
CA SER A 30 47.91 -21.14 -65.80
C SER A 30 48.69 -21.45 -64.54
N GLU A 31 49.51 -20.51 -64.13
CA GLU A 31 50.23 -20.54 -62.84
C GLU A 31 49.69 -19.51 -61.89
N ASN A 32 49.55 -19.91 -60.69
CA ASN A 32 48.92 -19.05 -59.66
C ASN A 32 49.98 -18.59 -58.67
N GLU A 33 50.69 -17.51 -59.04
CA GLU A 33 51.66 -16.92 -58.11
C GLU A 33 51.00 -16.12 -56.97
N ALA A 34 51.74 -15.82 -55.93
CA ALA A 34 51.22 -15.12 -54.75
C ALA A 34 50.55 -13.76 -55.07
N THR A 35 51.04 -13.06 -56.03
CA THR A 35 50.56 -11.71 -56.38
C THR A 35 49.95 -11.59 -57.79
N THR A 36 50.14 -12.58 -58.66
CA THR A 36 49.66 -12.59 -60.03
C THR A 36 49.11 -13.94 -60.45
N ILE A 37 48.21 -13.94 -61.38
CA ILE A 37 47.83 -15.14 -62.17
C ILE A 37 48.44 -14.96 -63.56
N VAL A 38 49.29 -15.89 -63.89
CA VAL A 38 49.92 -15.93 -65.22
C VAL A 38 49.26 -17.03 -66.01
N SER A 39 48.75 -16.74 -67.17
CA SER A 39 48.15 -17.69 -68.10
C SER A 39 48.86 -17.68 -69.41
N TRP A 40 49.22 -18.84 -69.90
CA TRP A 40 49.88 -19.03 -71.18
C TRP A 40 48.94 -19.72 -72.14
N ALA A 41 48.71 -19.15 -73.29
CA ALA A 41 47.89 -19.72 -74.36
C ALA A 41 48.69 -19.90 -75.62
N PRO A 42 48.61 -21.07 -76.27
CA PRO A 42 49.35 -21.28 -77.50
C PRO A 42 48.78 -20.49 -78.70
N ILE A 43 49.60 -19.95 -79.51
CA ILE A 43 49.21 -19.36 -80.76
C ILE A 43 49.44 -20.38 -81.87
N VAL A 44 48.32 -20.91 -82.46
CA VAL A 44 48.37 -21.97 -83.47
C VAL A 44 47.79 -21.43 -84.80
N ARG A 45 48.57 -21.56 -85.89
CA ARG A 45 48.10 -21.28 -87.27
C ARG A 45 48.56 -22.42 -88.17
N GLY A 46 47.86 -23.57 -88.02
CA GLY A 46 48.23 -24.81 -88.69
C GLY A 46 49.41 -25.54 -88.01
N ILE A 47 50.40 -24.80 -87.66
CA ILE A 47 51.53 -25.21 -86.78
C ILE A 47 51.57 -24.32 -85.53
N HIS A 48 52.16 -24.80 -84.50
CA HIS A 48 52.38 -24.03 -83.27
C HIS A 48 53.43 -22.89 -83.59
N ILE A 49 53.04 -21.63 -83.42
CA ILE A 49 53.87 -20.48 -83.73
C ILE A 49 54.50 -19.89 -82.45
N GLY A 50 53.86 -20.01 -81.31
CA GLY A 50 54.33 -19.41 -80.07
C GLY A 50 53.31 -19.42 -78.99
N TRP A 51 53.57 -18.67 -77.93
CA TRP A 51 52.73 -18.58 -76.73
C TRP A 51 52.39 -17.11 -76.41
N VAL A 52 51.18 -16.89 -75.95
CA VAL A 52 50.78 -15.62 -75.36
C VAL A 52 50.75 -15.77 -73.86
N ARG A 53 51.51 -14.93 -73.19
CA ARG A 53 51.50 -14.82 -71.72
C ARG A 53 50.58 -13.67 -71.33
N VAL A 54 49.57 -14.00 -70.56
CA VAL A 54 48.63 -13.03 -69.93
C VAL A 54 48.90 -13.00 -68.47
N GLU A 55 49.22 -11.91 -67.92
CA GLU A 55 49.49 -11.68 -66.52
C GLU A 55 48.43 -10.79 -65.93
N ILE A 56 47.71 -11.31 -64.89
CA ILE A 56 46.63 -10.60 -64.15
C ILE A 56 47.13 -10.40 -62.75
N SER A 57 47.29 -9.15 -62.34
CA SER A 57 47.67 -8.82 -60.97
C SER A 57 46.51 -9.06 -60.02
N LYS A 58 46.73 -9.85 -58.99
CA LYS A 58 45.80 -10.07 -57.87
C LYS A 58 45.79 -8.91 -56.90
N THR A 59 46.81 -8.05 -56.93
CA THR A 59 47.01 -6.99 -55.91
C THR A 59 45.82 -6.03 -55.86
N SER A 60 45.25 -5.68 -56.99
CA SER A 60 44.07 -4.78 -57.08
C SER A 60 42.83 -5.46 -56.51
N SER A 61 42.59 -6.74 -56.81
CA SER A 61 41.44 -7.49 -56.33
C SER A 61 41.51 -7.75 -54.81
N VAL A 62 42.72 -8.11 -54.30
CA VAL A 62 42.96 -8.31 -52.87
C VAL A 62 42.74 -7.02 -52.09
N LYS A 63 43.24 -5.89 -52.62
CA LYS A 63 43.06 -4.56 -52.00
C LYS A 63 41.59 -4.13 -51.97
N ILE A 64 40.82 -4.36 -53.04
CA ILE A 64 39.39 -4.10 -53.09
C ILE A 64 38.65 -4.96 -52.06
N LEU A 65 38.95 -6.28 -51.98
CA LEU A 65 38.34 -7.19 -51.02
C LEU A 65 38.64 -6.83 -49.55
N SER A 66 39.89 -6.43 -49.26
CA SER A 66 40.28 -6.00 -47.91
C SER A 66 39.55 -4.73 -47.49
N THR A 67 39.42 -3.75 -48.40
CA THR A 67 38.67 -2.51 -48.15
C THR A 67 37.19 -2.80 -47.94
N LEU A 68 36.59 -3.66 -48.75
CA LEU A 68 35.18 -4.06 -48.56
C LEU A 68 34.96 -4.75 -47.23
N ARG A 69 35.82 -5.69 -46.84
CA ARG A 69 35.73 -6.36 -45.52
C ARG A 69 35.86 -5.37 -44.38
N PHE A 70 36.79 -4.44 -44.43
CA PHE A 70 36.99 -3.41 -43.43
C PHE A 70 35.75 -2.51 -43.27
N ASN A 71 35.20 -2.00 -44.40
CA ASN A 71 33.98 -1.20 -44.39
C ASN A 71 32.76 -1.95 -43.84
N LEU A 72 32.65 -3.25 -44.16
CA LEU A 72 31.58 -4.10 -43.66
C LEU A 72 31.67 -4.33 -42.15
N LEU A 73 32.88 -4.51 -41.63
CA LEU A 73 33.12 -4.59 -40.19
C LEU A 73 32.75 -3.28 -39.46
N ILE A 74 33.15 -2.13 -40.02
CA ILE A 74 32.79 -0.82 -39.47
C ILE A 74 31.27 -0.64 -39.46
N ALA A 75 30.59 -0.97 -40.55
CA ALA A 75 29.13 -0.87 -40.63
C ALA A 75 28.45 -1.79 -39.58
N LEU A 76 28.96 -2.99 -39.38
CA LEU A 76 28.50 -3.92 -38.38
C LEU A 76 28.68 -3.38 -36.96
N PHE A 77 29.85 -2.81 -36.65
CA PHE A 77 30.12 -2.20 -35.35
C PHE A 77 29.22 -1.00 -35.06
N LEU A 78 29.03 -0.13 -36.08
CA LEU A 78 28.17 1.04 -35.97
C LEU A 78 26.70 0.63 -35.76
N SER A 79 26.21 -0.37 -36.50
CA SER A 79 24.85 -0.88 -36.35
C SER A 79 24.60 -1.54 -34.97
N LEU A 80 25.57 -2.31 -34.47
CA LEU A 80 25.52 -2.90 -33.16
C LEU A 80 25.53 -1.83 -32.06
N GLY A 81 26.41 -0.83 -32.17
CA GLY A 81 26.49 0.31 -31.28
C GLY A 81 25.15 1.08 -31.22
N LEU A 82 24.56 1.36 -32.37
CA LEU A 82 23.25 2.02 -32.46
C LEU A 82 22.15 1.18 -31.81
N ALA A 83 22.13 -0.14 -32.07
CA ALA A 83 21.16 -1.05 -31.45
C ALA A 83 21.27 -1.06 -29.94
N VAL A 84 22.48 -1.07 -29.37
CA VAL A 84 22.72 -0.98 -27.93
C VAL A 84 22.20 0.34 -27.36
N VAL A 85 22.54 1.47 -28.00
CA VAL A 85 22.08 2.80 -27.57
C VAL A 85 20.55 2.88 -27.57
N LEU A 86 19.90 2.41 -28.63
CA LEU A 86 18.44 2.39 -28.75
C LEU A 86 17.81 1.47 -27.69
N SER A 87 18.44 0.34 -27.40
CA SER A 87 17.97 -0.58 -26.36
C SER A 87 18.06 0.05 -24.97
N ILE A 88 19.17 0.70 -24.63
CA ILE A 88 19.35 1.43 -23.37
C ILE A 88 18.34 2.57 -23.28
N TRP A 89 18.12 3.32 -24.35
CA TRP A 89 17.15 4.41 -24.38
C TRP A 89 15.71 3.91 -24.15
N LYS A 90 15.31 2.83 -24.84
CA LYS A 90 14.00 2.18 -24.64
C LYS A 90 13.85 1.68 -23.20
N LEU A 91 14.88 1.01 -22.66
CA LEU A 91 14.88 0.53 -21.28
C LEU A 91 14.71 1.69 -20.28
N ARG A 92 15.41 2.80 -20.50
CA ARG A 92 15.28 4.00 -19.66
C ARG A 92 13.86 4.58 -19.69
N ILE A 93 13.26 4.70 -20.86
CA ILE A 93 11.87 5.16 -21.00
C ILE A 93 10.91 4.19 -20.29
N TYR A 94 11.11 2.89 -20.46
CA TYR A 94 10.29 1.86 -19.79
C TYR A 94 10.36 1.99 -18.27
N ILE A 95 11.55 2.09 -17.70
CA ILE A 95 11.77 2.27 -16.25
C ILE A 95 11.07 3.54 -15.74
N LEU A 96 11.21 4.66 -16.46
CA LEU A 96 10.55 5.92 -16.08
C LEU A 96 9.02 5.82 -16.13
N ASN A 97 8.48 5.15 -17.12
CA ASN A 97 7.03 4.95 -17.24
C ASN A 97 6.48 4.03 -16.14
N VAL A 98 7.17 2.93 -15.84
CA VAL A 98 6.82 2.01 -14.74
C VAL A 98 6.89 2.75 -13.39
N SER A 99 7.91 3.56 -13.17
CA SER A 99 8.05 4.35 -11.94
C SER A 99 6.89 5.36 -11.78
N ARG A 100 6.53 6.08 -12.86
CA ARG A 100 5.38 7.00 -12.84
C ARG A 100 4.06 6.27 -12.60
N TRP A 101 3.86 5.15 -13.27
CA TRP A 101 2.67 4.32 -13.08
C TRP A 101 2.55 3.80 -11.65
N ASN A 102 3.64 3.24 -11.09
CA ASN A 102 3.66 2.78 -9.70
C ASN A 102 3.32 3.92 -8.72
N LYS A 103 3.92 5.10 -8.90
CA LYS A 103 3.59 6.27 -8.08
C LYS A 103 2.11 6.62 -8.17
N SER A 104 1.55 6.69 -9.38
CA SER A 104 0.13 6.99 -9.59
C SER A 104 -0.79 5.96 -8.93
N VAL A 105 -0.44 4.66 -8.99
CA VAL A 105 -1.21 3.58 -8.33
C VAL A 105 -1.14 3.73 -6.82
N VAL A 106 0.04 4.00 -6.25
CA VAL A 106 0.18 4.23 -4.80
C VAL A 106 -0.63 5.43 -4.36
N ASP A 107 -0.51 6.57 -5.05
CA ASP A 107 -1.26 7.79 -4.72
C ASP A 107 -2.78 7.56 -4.79
N THR A 108 -3.25 6.83 -5.82
CA THR A 108 -4.67 6.47 -5.97
C THR A 108 -5.15 5.55 -4.85
N ASN A 109 -4.33 4.57 -4.44
CA ASN A 109 -4.69 3.66 -3.36
C ASN A 109 -4.77 4.38 -2.01
N VAL A 110 -3.85 5.29 -1.73
CA VAL A 110 -3.88 6.13 -0.51
C VAL A 110 -5.14 6.99 -0.47
N LEU A 111 -5.53 7.60 -1.60
CA LEU A 111 -6.76 8.39 -1.68
C LEU A 111 -8.01 7.54 -1.44
N LYS A 112 -8.09 6.35 -2.05
CA LYS A 112 -9.20 5.41 -1.84
C LYS A 112 -9.28 4.92 -0.39
N GLU A 113 -8.15 4.61 0.23
CA GLU A 113 -8.10 4.21 1.63
C GLU A 113 -8.63 5.32 2.54
N ARG A 114 -8.22 6.57 2.32
CA ARG A 114 -8.74 7.73 3.06
C ARG A 114 -10.25 7.91 2.87
N GLU A 115 -10.76 7.74 1.67
CA GLU A 115 -12.20 7.83 1.36
C GLU A 115 -12.98 6.73 2.11
N VAL A 116 -12.48 5.50 2.14
CA VAL A 116 -13.08 4.40 2.88
C VAL A 116 -13.10 4.70 4.38
N ILE A 117 -11.98 5.15 4.95
CA ILE A 117 -11.92 5.53 6.37
C ILE A 117 -12.92 6.66 6.67
N HIS A 118 -12.97 7.68 5.83
CA HIS A 118 -13.91 8.78 6.00
C HIS A 118 -15.38 8.30 5.97
N SER A 119 -15.71 7.41 5.04
CA SER A 119 -17.05 6.79 4.96
C SER A 119 -17.39 5.97 6.22
N HIS A 120 -16.42 5.23 6.77
CA HIS A 120 -16.59 4.51 8.02
C HIS A 120 -16.85 5.44 9.20
N LEU A 121 -16.13 6.56 9.30
CA LEU A 121 -16.34 7.56 10.36
C LEU A 121 -17.73 8.20 10.28
N ILE A 122 -18.18 8.57 9.08
CA ILE A 122 -19.54 9.11 8.89
C ILE A 122 -20.59 8.06 9.28
N MET A 123 -20.39 6.80 8.90
CA MET A 123 -21.32 5.71 9.24
C MET A 123 -21.35 5.45 10.74
N MET A 124 -20.20 5.42 11.40
CA MET A 124 -20.08 5.28 12.86
C MET A 124 -20.85 6.41 13.58
N GLU A 125 -20.63 7.64 13.17
CA GLU A 125 -21.33 8.80 13.73
C GLU A 125 -22.85 8.70 13.52
N ALA A 126 -23.28 8.33 12.31
CA ALA A 126 -24.69 8.19 11.98
C ALA A 126 -25.36 7.09 12.82
N LEU A 127 -24.73 5.91 12.96
CA LEU A 127 -25.24 4.80 13.76
C LEU A 127 -25.35 5.19 15.24
N GLY A 128 -24.31 5.78 15.82
CA GLY A 128 -24.33 6.24 17.20
C GLY A 128 -25.41 7.29 17.45
N GLN A 129 -25.61 8.22 16.53
CA GLN A 129 -26.66 9.23 16.63
C GLN A 129 -28.09 8.65 16.47
N MET A 130 -28.27 7.65 15.61
CA MET A 130 -29.58 6.98 15.46
C MET A 130 -30.01 6.33 16.77
N VAL A 131 -29.09 5.65 17.46
CA VAL A 131 -29.38 5.04 18.76
C VAL A 131 -29.64 6.09 19.82
N ALA A 132 -28.80 7.12 19.94
CA ALA A 132 -28.95 8.19 20.91
C ALA A 132 -30.30 8.96 20.73
N LYS A 133 -30.74 9.18 19.49
CA LYS A 133 -32.06 9.79 19.23
C LYS A 133 -33.23 8.93 19.68
N ARG A 134 -33.08 7.59 19.59
CA ARG A 134 -34.12 6.65 20.01
C ARG A 134 -34.21 6.55 21.54
N ASP A 135 -33.07 6.64 22.23
CA ASP A 135 -32.95 6.53 23.69
C ASP A 135 -33.20 7.84 24.46
N SER A 136 -33.73 8.88 23.79
CA SER A 136 -33.89 10.22 24.38
C SER A 136 -32.60 10.89 24.88
N GLU A 137 -31.46 10.31 24.61
CA GLU A 137 -30.16 10.93 24.93
C GLU A 137 -29.86 12.13 24.03
N THR A 138 -29.26 13.13 24.61
CA THR A 138 -28.82 14.28 23.80
C THR A 138 -27.66 13.80 22.93
N GLY A 139 -27.77 13.91 21.59
CA GLY A 139 -26.71 13.46 20.67
C GLY A 139 -25.34 14.13 20.90
N ALA A 140 -25.15 14.88 21.98
CA ALA A 140 -23.87 15.39 22.45
C ALA A 140 -23.15 14.40 23.39
N HIS A 141 -23.87 13.49 24.04
CA HIS A 141 -23.31 12.50 24.96
C HIS A 141 -22.19 11.68 24.30
N ASN A 142 -22.45 11.04 23.16
CA ASN A 142 -21.44 10.22 22.48
C ASN A 142 -20.15 10.99 22.15
N TYR A 143 -20.26 12.28 21.82
CA TYR A 143 -19.06 13.11 21.57
C TYR A 143 -18.31 13.41 22.87
N ARG A 144 -19.03 13.78 23.95
CA ARG A 144 -18.37 14.09 25.23
C ARG A 144 -17.67 12.86 25.81
N VAL A 145 -18.38 11.72 25.88
CA VAL A 145 -17.81 10.44 26.36
C VAL A 145 -16.60 10.04 25.54
N THR A 146 -16.70 10.10 24.20
CA THR A 146 -15.57 9.79 23.33
C THR A 146 -14.40 10.74 23.59
N TYR A 147 -14.64 12.04 23.77
CA TYR A 147 -13.58 12.98 24.07
C TYR A 147 -12.89 12.67 25.40
N ILE A 148 -13.67 12.43 26.46
CA ILE A 148 -13.12 12.06 27.77
C ILE A 148 -12.30 10.77 27.69
N ALA A 149 -12.81 9.76 26.99
CA ALA A 149 -12.11 8.48 26.80
C ALA A 149 -10.78 8.66 26.04
N ILE A 150 -10.77 9.48 24.98
CA ILE A 150 -9.54 9.85 24.25
C ILE A 150 -8.53 10.50 25.18
N ARG A 151 -8.95 11.46 26.01
CA ARG A 151 -8.05 12.19 26.92
C ARG A 151 -7.43 11.27 27.97
N ILE A 152 -8.20 10.31 28.54
CA ILE A 152 -7.66 9.29 29.44
C ILE A 152 -6.67 8.39 28.69
N ALA A 153 -7.00 7.97 27.48
CA ALA A 153 -6.14 7.10 26.67
C ALA A 153 -4.85 7.77 26.22
N GLU A 154 -4.87 9.10 25.98
CA GLU A 154 -3.67 9.91 25.67
C GLU A 154 -2.66 9.86 26.82
N GLU A 155 -3.11 9.98 28.07
CA GLU A 155 -2.25 9.85 29.26
C GLU A 155 -1.64 8.44 29.41
N LEU A 156 -2.31 7.43 28.86
CA LEU A 156 -1.80 6.05 28.80
C LEU A 156 -0.91 5.78 27.57
N GLY A 157 -0.68 6.79 26.73
CA GLY A 157 0.14 6.66 25.51
C GLY A 157 -0.54 5.89 24.36
N TYR A 158 -1.86 5.80 24.34
CA TYR A 158 -2.61 5.15 23.25
C TYR A 158 -2.38 5.85 21.91
N LYS A 159 -2.13 5.02 20.87
CA LYS A 159 -1.91 5.49 19.49
C LYS A 159 -2.46 4.45 18.48
N GLY A 160 -2.50 4.83 17.22
CA GLY A 160 -2.82 3.94 16.10
C GLY A 160 -4.11 3.15 16.33
N VAL A 161 -4.06 1.84 16.08
CA VAL A 161 -5.23 0.95 16.11
C VAL A 161 -5.92 0.92 17.48
N ALA A 162 -5.17 0.98 18.58
CA ALA A 162 -5.75 0.96 19.92
C ALA A 162 -6.64 2.19 20.18
N MET A 163 -6.16 3.40 19.79
CA MET A 163 -6.95 4.62 19.89
C MET A 163 -8.16 4.59 18.93
N GLN A 164 -7.99 4.10 17.70
CA GLN A 164 -9.10 3.96 16.76
C GLN A 164 -10.18 3.00 17.29
N SER A 165 -9.79 1.91 17.94
CA SER A 165 -10.71 0.94 18.56
C SER A 165 -11.49 1.57 19.72
N LEU A 166 -10.81 2.33 20.57
CA LEU A 166 -11.42 3.06 21.67
C LEU A 166 -12.47 4.05 21.15
N ILE A 167 -12.11 4.87 20.16
CA ILE A 167 -13.01 5.84 19.56
C ILE A 167 -14.24 5.16 18.94
N THR A 168 -14.02 4.12 18.12
CA THR A 168 -15.12 3.40 17.46
C THR A 168 -16.06 2.75 18.48
N GLY A 169 -15.51 2.13 19.52
CA GLY A 169 -16.29 1.53 20.59
C GLY A 169 -17.07 2.55 21.40
N SER A 170 -16.48 3.69 21.71
CA SER A 170 -17.16 4.77 22.46
C SER A 170 -18.38 5.32 21.72
N PHE A 171 -18.30 5.49 20.39
CA PHE A 171 -19.45 5.90 19.59
C PHE A 171 -20.56 4.85 19.49
N LEU A 172 -20.19 3.56 19.54
CA LEU A 172 -21.08 2.44 19.26
C LEU A 172 -21.42 1.59 20.49
N HIS A 173 -21.00 1.99 21.70
CA HIS A 173 -21.17 1.19 22.91
C HIS A 173 -22.60 0.68 23.08
N ASP A 174 -23.57 1.51 22.80
CA ASP A 174 -25.00 1.29 22.94
C ASP A 174 -25.73 0.82 21.68
N ILE A 175 -25.00 0.44 20.60
CA ILE A 175 -25.61 0.07 19.31
C ILE A 175 -26.69 -1.02 19.45
N GLY A 176 -26.56 -1.90 20.41
CA GLY A 176 -27.52 -2.98 20.66
C GLY A 176 -28.86 -2.51 21.19
N LYS A 177 -29.00 -1.28 21.67
CA LYS A 177 -30.29 -0.72 22.08
C LYS A 177 -31.30 -0.69 20.92
N VAL A 178 -30.82 -0.76 19.68
CA VAL A 178 -31.69 -0.88 18.51
C VAL A 178 -32.58 -2.13 18.56
N ALA A 179 -32.17 -3.19 19.26
CA ALA A 179 -32.92 -4.43 19.42
C ALA A 179 -33.86 -4.43 20.65
N ILE A 180 -33.81 -3.41 21.50
CA ILE A 180 -34.65 -3.32 22.68
C ILE A 180 -36.05 -2.74 22.31
N PRO A 181 -37.14 -3.36 22.73
CA PRO A 181 -38.48 -2.84 22.46
C PRO A 181 -38.71 -1.43 23.08
N ASP A 182 -39.40 -0.55 22.33
CA ASP A 182 -39.70 0.82 22.80
C ASP A 182 -40.46 0.87 24.10
N SER A 183 -41.32 -0.13 24.36
CA SER A 183 -42.06 -0.25 25.63
C SER A 183 -41.15 -0.41 26.86
N ILE A 184 -39.91 -0.86 26.67
CA ILE A 184 -38.89 -1.00 27.70
C ILE A 184 -37.89 0.15 27.64
N LEU A 185 -37.38 0.44 26.44
CA LEU A 185 -36.38 1.49 26.26
C LEU A 185 -36.88 2.89 26.66
N LEU A 186 -38.13 3.20 26.30
CA LEU A 186 -38.75 4.52 26.54
C LEU A 186 -39.74 4.48 27.72
N LYS A 187 -39.72 3.45 28.57
CA LYS A 187 -40.65 3.32 29.70
C LYS A 187 -40.50 4.47 30.69
N PRO A 188 -41.56 5.22 30.95
CA PRO A 188 -41.54 6.23 32.01
C PRO A 188 -41.52 5.57 33.37
N GLY A 189 -40.41 5.69 34.10
CA GLY A 189 -40.24 5.12 35.45
C GLY A 189 -39.29 3.94 35.53
N ALA A 190 -39.27 3.26 36.66
CA ALA A 190 -38.37 2.16 36.92
C ALA A 190 -38.73 0.90 36.10
N LEU A 191 -37.74 0.18 35.64
CA LEU A 191 -37.89 -1.14 35.02
C LEU A 191 -38.10 -2.20 36.10
N SER A 192 -38.99 -3.17 35.87
CA SER A 192 -39.07 -4.40 36.68
C SER A 192 -37.84 -5.29 36.42
N ASP A 193 -37.61 -6.27 37.28
CA ASP A 193 -36.49 -7.22 37.13
C ASP A 193 -36.52 -7.95 35.78
N ALA A 194 -37.70 -8.34 35.29
CA ALA A 194 -37.85 -8.97 33.98
C ALA A 194 -37.50 -8.01 32.83
N GLU A 195 -37.91 -6.75 32.91
CA GLU A 195 -37.56 -5.73 31.92
C GLU A 195 -36.07 -5.38 31.98
N TRP A 196 -35.45 -5.40 33.15
CA TRP A 196 -34.01 -5.22 33.32
C TRP A 196 -33.22 -6.33 32.62
N VAL A 197 -33.69 -7.57 32.66
CA VAL A 197 -33.06 -8.67 31.90
C VAL A 197 -33.04 -8.36 30.39
N ILE A 198 -34.19 -7.87 29.87
CA ILE A 198 -34.30 -7.49 28.46
C ILE A 198 -33.40 -6.27 28.14
N MET A 199 -33.42 -5.27 29.03
CA MET A 199 -32.57 -4.06 28.83
C MET A 199 -31.07 -4.44 28.79
N LYS A 200 -30.58 -5.26 29.71
CA LYS A 200 -29.18 -5.72 29.73
C LYS A 200 -28.78 -6.47 28.47
N ALA A 201 -29.71 -7.09 27.76
CA ALA A 201 -29.43 -7.83 26.55
C ALA A 201 -28.90 -6.94 25.41
N HIS A 202 -29.03 -5.57 25.51
CA HIS A 202 -28.44 -4.69 24.49
C HIS A 202 -26.93 -4.90 24.34
N VAL A 203 -26.22 -5.24 25.42
CA VAL A 203 -24.77 -5.52 25.35
C VAL A 203 -24.49 -6.72 24.44
N THR A 204 -25.21 -7.81 24.62
CA THR A 204 -25.07 -9.03 23.82
C THR A 204 -25.54 -8.79 22.37
N HIS A 205 -26.64 -8.06 22.16
CA HIS A 205 -27.10 -7.69 20.83
C HIS A 205 -26.07 -6.79 20.11
N GLY A 206 -25.53 -5.80 20.80
CA GLY A 206 -24.49 -4.94 20.28
C GLY A 206 -23.22 -5.72 19.91
N GLU A 207 -22.77 -6.62 20.77
CA GLU A 207 -21.64 -7.51 20.50
C GLU A 207 -21.85 -8.31 19.22
N GLN A 208 -23.01 -8.93 19.05
CA GLN A 208 -23.35 -9.70 17.85
C GLN A 208 -23.35 -8.84 16.59
N MET A 209 -23.79 -7.58 16.67
CA MET A 209 -23.83 -6.65 15.55
C MET A 209 -22.43 -6.23 15.08
N VAL A 210 -21.49 -6.00 16.01
CA VAL A 210 -20.16 -5.48 15.65
C VAL A 210 -19.13 -6.56 15.35
N LYS A 211 -19.27 -7.74 15.94
CA LYS A 211 -18.24 -8.80 15.94
C LYS A 211 -17.81 -9.27 14.55
N HIS A 212 -18.76 -9.34 13.60
CA HIS A 212 -18.54 -9.94 12.28
C HIS A 212 -18.41 -8.91 11.14
N ILE A 213 -18.50 -7.62 11.46
CA ILE A 213 -18.36 -6.54 10.46
C ILE A 213 -16.97 -5.96 10.56
N GLY A 214 -16.11 -6.23 9.56
CA GLY A 214 -14.68 -5.95 9.54
C GLY A 214 -14.23 -4.69 10.29
N TRP A 215 -14.61 -3.50 9.85
CA TRP A 215 -14.20 -2.26 10.49
C TRP A 215 -14.89 -1.98 11.84
N LEU A 216 -16.11 -2.52 12.06
CA LEU A 216 -16.84 -2.41 13.34
C LEU A 216 -16.29 -3.35 14.43
N SER A 217 -15.58 -4.41 14.06
CA SER A 217 -14.98 -5.34 15.03
C SER A 217 -14.02 -4.64 15.99
N LYS A 218 -13.48 -3.48 15.61
CA LYS A 218 -12.69 -2.62 16.51
C LYS A 218 -13.48 -2.11 17.71
N ALA A 219 -14.81 -1.98 17.62
CA ALA A 219 -15.68 -1.57 18.73
C ALA A 219 -15.97 -2.69 19.74
N HIS A 220 -15.68 -3.95 19.40
CA HIS A 220 -16.11 -5.13 20.13
C HIS A 220 -15.79 -5.09 21.64
N GLU A 221 -14.56 -4.70 22.01
CA GLU A 221 -14.14 -4.72 23.42
C GLU A 221 -15.02 -3.82 24.30
N ILE A 222 -15.34 -2.62 23.82
CA ILE A 222 -16.17 -1.68 24.58
C ILE A 222 -17.64 -2.13 24.54
N VAL A 223 -18.17 -2.40 23.35
CA VAL A 223 -19.57 -2.79 23.18
C VAL A 223 -19.92 -4.02 24.03
N ALA A 224 -19.01 -4.98 24.12
CA ALA A 224 -19.25 -6.24 24.86
C ALA A 224 -19.04 -6.11 26.39
N ASN A 225 -18.35 -5.07 26.88
CA ASN A 225 -17.88 -5.03 28.26
C ASN A 225 -18.10 -3.68 28.99
N HIS A 226 -18.75 -2.69 28.37
CA HIS A 226 -18.89 -1.34 28.94
C HIS A 226 -19.77 -1.29 30.21
N HIS A 227 -20.46 -2.36 30.54
CA HIS A 227 -21.25 -2.53 31.80
C HIS A 227 -20.64 -3.55 32.76
N GLU A 228 -19.47 -4.09 32.47
CA GLU A 228 -18.71 -4.84 33.46
C GLU A 228 -18.24 -3.89 34.58
N LYS A 229 -17.97 -4.44 35.77
CA LYS A 229 -17.47 -3.66 36.92
C LYS A 229 -16.17 -4.25 37.43
N TRP A 230 -15.27 -3.40 37.90
CA TRP A 230 -13.97 -3.84 38.39
C TRP A 230 -14.04 -4.98 39.41
N ASN A 231 -15.06 -4.99 40.29
CA ASN A 231 -15.29 -6.02 41.28
C ASN A 231 -16.06 -7.27 40.78
N GLY A 232 -16.38 -7.35 39.49
CA GLY A 232 -17.09 -8.49 38.89
C GLY A 232 -18.61 -8.51 39.09
N THR A 233 -19.20 -7.47 39.68
CA THR A 233 -20.68 -7.37 39.84
C THR A 233 -21.38 -6.79 38.61
N GLY A 234 -20.66 -6.58 37.52
CA GLY A 234 -21.18 -6.07 36.25
C GLY A 234 -21.90 -7.12 35.40
N TYR A 235 -22.19 -6.77 34.18
CA TYR A 235 -22.80 -7.66 33.19
C TYR A 235 -22.22 -7.39 31.78
N PRO A 236 -22.33 -8.32 30.82
CA PRO A 236 -23.13 -9.55 30.81
C PRO A 236 -22.40 -10.77 31.41
N ARG A 237 -21.04 -10.72 31.54
CA ARG A 237 -20.22 -11.89 31.90
C ARG A 237 -19.81 -11.91 33.37
N GLY A 238 -19.82 -10.77 34.06
CA GLY A 238 -19.35 -10.65 35.44
C GLY A 238 -17.83 -10.85 35.56
N ILE A 239 -17.08 -10.46 34.54
CA ILE A 239 -15.60 -10.48 34.59
C ILE A 239 -15.09 -9.33 35.46
N SER A 240 -13.89 -9.50 36.06
CA SER A 240 -13.39 -8.57 37.07
C SER A 240 -11.92 -8.16 36.82
N GLY A 241 -11.54 -7.03 37.38
CA GLY A 241 -10.15 -6.58 37.39
C GLY A 241 -9.58 -6.45 35.99
N ALA A 242 -8.39 -7.01 35.80
CA ALA A 242 -7.65 -6.95 34.53
C ALA A 242 -8.21 -7.85 33.40
N ASP A 243 -9.16 -8.75 33.72
CA ASP A 243 -9.87 -9.53 32.70
C ASP A 243 -10.83 -8.66 31.88
N ILE A 244 -11.22 -7.49 32.40
CA ILE A 244 -11.94 -6.50 31.62
C ILE A 244 -10.95 -5.79 30.66
N PRO A 245 -11.21 -5.75 29.35
CA PRO A 245 -10.36 -5.02 28.42
C PRO A 245 -10.13 -3.57 28.86
N ILE A 246 -8.89 -3.09 28.77
CA ILE A 246 -8.55 -1.75 29.25
C ILE A 246 -9.33 -0.65 28.54
N SER A 247 -9.65 -0.83 27.25
CA SER A 247 -10.52 0.07 26.47
C SER A 247 -11.92 0.20 27.11
N ALA A 248 -12.51 -0.90 27.58
CA ALA A 248 -13.78 -0.88 28.28
C ALA A 248 -13.65 -0.21 29.66
N ARG A 249 -12.56 -0.47 30.41
CA ARG A 249 -12.32 0.19 31.71
C ARG A 249 -12.16 1.72 31.55
N ILE A 250 -11.47 2.17 30.52
CA ILE A 250 -11.34 3.61 30.19
C ILE A 250 -12.73 4.19 29.90
N PHE A 251 -13.48 3.50 29.03
CA PHE A 251 -14.81 3.93 28.63
C PHE A 251 -15.77 4.07 29.84
N MET A 252 -15.77 3.10 30.75
CA MET A 252 -16.63 3.13 31.95
C MET A 252 -16.41 4.39 32.79
N VAL A 253 -15.17 4.82 32.99
CA VAL A 253 -14.87 6.06 33.73
C VAL A 253 -15.43 7.26 32.98
N ALA A 254 -15.20 7.31 31.67
CA ALA A 254 -15.65 8.44 30.82
C ALA A 254 -17.17 8.55 30.75
N ASP A 255 -17.86 7.43 30.55
CA ASP A 255 -19.30 7.35 30.46
C ASP A 255 -19.99 7.74 31.80
N SER A 256 -19.50 7.16 32.90
CA SER A 256 -20.02 7.47 34.21
C SER A 256 -19.82 8.94 34.60
N PHE A 257 -18.65 9.52 34.29
CA PHE A 257 -18.39 10.94 34.56
C PHE A 257 -19.31 11.84 33.74
N ASP A 258 -19.49 11.59 32.45
CA ASP A 258 -20.44 12.34 31.64
C ASP A 258 -21.87 12.20 32.14
N ALA A 259 -22.28 10.98 32.53
CA ALA A 259 -23.61 10.73 33.09
C ALA A 259 -23.85 11.46 34.41
N LEU A 260 -22.83 11.68 35.24
CA LEU A 260 -22.89 12.46 36.47
C LEU A 260 -23.02 13.95 36.20
N CYS A 261 -22.20 14.47 35.27
CA CYS A 261 -22.10 15.89 34.95
C CYS A 261 -23.18 16.38 33.98
N SER A 262 -23.99 15.51 33.38
CA SER A 262 -25.02 15.86 32.42
C SER A 262 -26.42 15.86 33.01
N GLU A 263 -27.24 16.83 32.60
CA GLU A 263 -28.65 16.87 32.91
C GLU A 263 -29.39 15.76 32.16
N ARG A 264 -30.21 15.00 32.86
CA ARG A 264 -31.09 13.96 32.31
C ARG A 264 -32.56 14.25 32.70
N PRO A 265 -33.55 13.74 31.95
CA PRO A 265 -34.97 14.03 32.22
C PRO A 265 -35.44 13.83 33.66
N TYR A 266 -34.74 12.94 34.37
CA TYR A 266 -35.10 12.52 35.75
C TYR A 266 -34.03 12.90 36.78
N LYS A 267 -32.91 13.58 36.40
CA LYS A 267 -31.78 13.87 37.27
C LYS A 267 -31.08 15.17 36.88
N LYS A 268 -30.94 16.09 37.86
CA LYS A 268 -30.07 17.26 37.68
C LYS A 268 -28.60 16.84 37.59
N ALA A 269 -27.82 17.54 36.81
CA ALA A 269 -26.38 17.38 36.75
C ALA A 269 -25.77 17.64 38.14
N PHE A 270 -24.86 16.77 38.56
CA PHE A 270 -23.98 17.06 39.69
C PHE A 270 -22.91 18.08 39.24
N ASP A 271 -22.39 18.84 40.21
CA ASP A 271 -21.20 19.65 39.96
C ASP A 271 -19.95 18.76 39.86
N TYR A 272 -18.81 19.38 39.50
CA TYR A 272 -17.56 18.68 39.34
C TYR A 272 -17.13 17.94 40.63
N ASP A 273 -17.17 18.62 41.79
CA ASP A 273 -16.62 18.07 43.01
C ASP A 273 -17.46 16.90 43.52
N GLU A 274 -18.76 16.98 43.38
CA GLU A 274 -19.68 15.90 43.71
C GLU A 274 -19.54 14.69 42.75
N SER A 275 -19.38 14.96 41.45
CA SER A 275 -19.12 13.93 40.45
C SER A 275 -17.79 13.19 40.69
N MET A 276 -16.72 13.91 40.97
CA MET A 276 -15.41 13.31 41.31
C MET A 276 -15.43 12.58 42.65
N LYS A 277 -16.19 13.05 43.62
CA LYS A 277 -16.38 12.32 44.88
C LYS A 277 -16.99 10.95 44.62
N ILE A 278 -18.02 10.86 43.80
CA ILE A 278 -18.67 9.60 43.44
C ILE A 278 -17.70 8.69 42.70
N ILE A 279 -16.99 9.20 41.69
CA ILE A 279 -15.97 8.43 40.92
C ILE A 279 -14.89 7.85 41.86
N ASN A 280 -14.39 8.65 42.80
CA ASN A 280 -13.39 8.21 43.75
C ASN A 280 -13.93 7.19 44.76
N GLN A 281 -15.16 7.35 45.23
CA GLN A 281 -15.81 6.38 46.11
C GLN A 281 -16.04 5.01 45.46
N GLU A 282 -16.34 5.00 44.17
CA GLU A 282 -16.54 3.78 43.37
C GLU A 282 -15.21 3.20 42.81
N SER A 283 -14.06 3.77 43.16
CA SER A 283 -12.75 3.19 42.88
C SER A 283 -12.63 1.82 43.55
N GLN A 284 -12.05 0.82 42.84
CA GLN A 284 -11.94 -0.59 43.23
C GLN A 284 -13.28 -1.39 43.25
N SER A 285 -14.41 -0.71 43.22
CA SER A 285 -15.73 -1.37 43.11
C SER A 285 -16.22 -1.36 41.66
N HIS A 286 -16.52 -0.22 41.12
CA HIS A 286 -16.96 -0.04 39.75
C HIS A 286 -15.77 0.17 38.81
N PHE A 287 -14.84 1.02 39.22
CA PHE A 287 -13.74 1.52 38.35
C PHE A 287 -12.40 0.92 38.72
N ASP A 288 -11.54 0.79 37.71
CA ASP A 288 -10.11 0.51 37.86
C ASP A 288 -9.44 1.66 38.65
N PRO A 289 -8.82 1.38 39.82
CA PRO A 289 -8.22 2.41 40.67
C PRO A 289 -7.09 3.16 39.95
N GLN A 290 -6.34 2.52 39.05
CA GLN A 290 -5.28 3.17 38.28
C GLN A 290 -5.86 4.19 37.32
N LEU A 291 -6.96 3.86 36.65
CA LEU A 291 -7.65 4.77 35.74
C LEU A 291 -8.31 5.93 36.48
N VAL A 292 -8.89 5.69 37.64
CA VAL A 292 -9.42 6.77 38.50
C VAL A 292 -8.31 7.74 38.90
N HIS A 293 -7.14 7.25 39.28
CA HIS A 293 -5.99 8.08 39.62
C HIS A 293 -5.56 8.95 38.44
N ILE A 294 -5.38 8.36 37.26
CA ILE A 294 -5.01 9.07 36.02
C ILE A 294 -6.08 10.11 35.68
N PHE A 295 -7.35 9.70 35.68
CA PHE A 295 -8.46 10.61 35.35
C PHE A 295 -8.53 11.79 36.31
N SER A 296 -8.33 11.56 37.60
CA SER A 296 -8.33 12.64 38.62
C SER A 296 -7.31 13.75 38.31
N SER A 297 -6.20 13.44 37.69
CA SER A 297 -5.18 14.45 37.33
C SER A 297 -5.56 15.35 36.16
N ILE A 298 -6.48 14.91 35.29
CA ILE A 298 -6.86 15.64 34.07
C ILE A 298 -8.35 16.06 34.06
N SER A 299 -9.16 15.50 34.93
CA SER A 299 -10.63 15.61 34.89
C SER A 299 -11.11 17.06 35.01
N ARG A 300 -10.46 17.89 35.83
CA ARG A 300 -10.85 19.30 36.00
C ARG A 300 -10.70 20.08 34.69
N VAL A 301 -9.59 19.93 34.02
CA VAL A 301 -9.34 20.59 32.72
C VAL A 301 -10.37 20.14 31.68
N ILE A 302 -10.66 18.83 31.63
CA ILE A 302 -11.66 18.27 30.71
C ILE A 302 -13.07 18.83 31.02
N TYR A 303 -13.45 18.87 32.30
CA TYR A 303 -14.74 19.37 32.73
C TYR A 303 -14.94 20.85 32.33
N ASP A 304 -13.96 21.71 32.67
CA ASP A 304 -14.01 23.15 32.39
C ASP A 304 -14.03 23.41 30.88
N GLU A 305 -13.27 22.63 30.10
CA GLU A 305 -13.28 22.70 28.63
C GLU A 305 -14.66 22.34 28.08
N LEU A 306 -15.21 21.18 28.44
CA LEU A 306 -16.52 20.73 27.93
C LEU A 306 -17.68 21.60 28.38
N ALA A 307 -17.64 22.16 29.61
CA ALA A 307 -18.66 23.06 30.13
C ALA A 307 -18.71 24.42 29.39
N SER A 308 -17.60 24.83 28.82
CA SER A 308 -17.50 26.10 28.05
C SER A 308 -17.96 25.99 26.60
N LEU A 309 -18.14 24.77 26.07
CA LEU A 309 -18.37 24.53 24.65
C LEU A 309 -19.85 24.23 24.34
N SER A 310 -20.32 24.76 23.23
CA SER A 310 -21.59 24.36 22.62
C SER A 310 -21.48 22.92 22.03
N LYS A 311 -22.62 22.30 21.77
CA LYS A 311 -22.70 21.00 21.11
C LYS A 311 -21.93 20.94 19.78
N ALA A 312 -21.99 21.99 18.98
CA ALA A 312 -21.32 22.10 17.70
C ALA A 312 -19.80 22.17 17.87
N GLU A 313 -19.32 22.89 18.89
CA GLU A 313 -17.92 23.01 19.21
C GLU A 313 -17.34 21.71 19.76
N ILE A 314 -18.08 20.97 20.61
CA ILE A 314 -17.69 19.64 21.09
C ILE A 314 -17.55 18.67 19.89
N LYS A 315 -18.52 18.71 18.96
CA LYS A 315 -18.44 17.90 17.74
C LYS A 315 -17.17 18.24 16.92
N ALA A 316 -16.87 19.53 16.76
CA ALA A 316 -15.68 19.99 16.04
C ALA A 316 -14.38 19.56 16.75
N LEU A 317 -14.36 19.63 18.08
CA LEU A 317 -13.23 19.19 18.92
C LEU A 317 -12.94 17.68 18.70
N VAL A 318 -13.98 16.87 18.74
CA VAL A 318 -13.84 15.41 18.48
C VAL A 318 -13.44 15.15 17.03
N ALA A 319 -14.02 15.86 16.05
CA ALA A 319 -13.63 15.73 14.65
C ALA A 319 -12.14 16.01 14.42
N GLY A 320 -11.55 16.99 15.13
CA GLY A 320 -10.12 17.25 15.13
C GLY A 320 -9.30 16.03 15.62
N ARG A 321 -9.77 15.35 16.69
CA ARG A 321 -9.13 14.13 17.21
C ARG A 321 -9.28 12.93 16.25
N LEU A 322 -10.45 12.79 15.62
CA LEU A 322 -10.68 11.78 14.58
C LEU A 322 -9.70 11.96 13.42
N ASN A 323 -9.52 13.18 12.94
CA ASN A 323 -8.56 13.48 11.88
C ASN A 323 -7.12 13.12 12.29
N LEU A 324 -6.73 13.43 13.53
CA LEU A 324 -5.41 13.10 14.06
C LEU A 324 -5.17 11.58 14.05
N TYR A 325 -6.11 10.80 14.57
CA TYR A 325 -5.89 9.37 14.81
C TYR A 325 -6.25 8.45 13.64
N PHE A 326 -6.98 8.92 12.65
CA PHE A 326 -7.36 8.11 11.49
C PHE A 326 -6.63 8.48 10.20
N PHE A 327 -6.07 9.72 10.10
CA PHE A 327 -5.46 10.18 8.84
C PHE A 327 -4.01 10.66 8.98
N ASN A 328 -3.50 10.93 10.19
CA ASN A 328 -2.17 11.50 10.43
C ASN A 328 -1.23 10.56 11.18
N ASN A 329 -1.54 9.28 11.22
CA ASN A 329 -0.64 8.25 11.79
C ASN A 329 0.30 7.68 10.74
#